data_a093e56314999fecf18f58621340355b
#
_entry.id   a093e56314999fecf18f58621340355b
#
_cell.length_a   1.000
_cell.length_b   1.000
_cell.length_c   1.000
_cell.angle_alpha   90.00
_cell.angle_beta   90.00
_cell.angle_gamma   90.00
#
_symmetry.space_group_name_H-M   'P 1'
#
loop_
_entity.id
_entity.type
_entity.pdbx_description
1 polymer ?
#
loop_
_entity_poly.entity_id
_entity_poly.type
_entity_poly.pdbx_seq_one_letter_code
_entity_poly.pdbx_strand_id
1 'polypeptide(L)'
;MKSNKIASIALLLWVVTIAVFAWFFIRGNTTAGTDGRTAVVLQPAERDLVLTEMRGLLSSTQGILEGANQGDVARIILASRAAGMASAADVNPALMAKLPLEFKSLGMSVHHDMDEIAKAAEGGTPVPEILKMTSKAITKCVACHSAWQLSTGS
;
A
#
# COMPACT_ATOMS: atom_id res chain seq x y z
N MET A 1 -39.74 -31.62 -6.54
CA MET A 1 -39.32 -31.05 -5.24
C MET A 1 -37.88 -31.39 -4.79
N LYS A 2 -37.25 -32.49 -5.21
CA LYS A 2 -35.82 -32.79 -4.85
C LYS A 2 -34.83 -31.86 -5.50
N SER A 3 -35.07 -31.36 -6.71
CA SER A 3 -34.18 -30.43 -7.45
C SER A 3 -33.96 -29.10 -6.72
N ASN A 4 -34.97 -28.53 -6.09
CA ASN A 4 -34.86 -27.24 -5.40
C ASN A 4 -33.99 -27.30 -4.14
N LYS A 5 -33.96 -28.45 -3.44
CA LYS A 5 -33.12 -28.62 -2.25
C LYS A 5 -31.61 -28.64 -2.59
N ILE A 6 -31.28 -29.34 -3.69
CA ILE A 6 -29.88 -29.41 -4.18
C ILE A 6 -29.42 -28.03 -4.63
N ALA A 7 -30.25 -27.30 -5.39
CA ALA A 7 -29.95 -25.94 -5.81
C ALA A 7 -29.75 -24.98 -4.61
N SER A 8 -30.61 -25.09 -3.58
CA SER A 8 -30.48 -24.27 -2.37
C SER A 8 -29.23 -24.61 -1.59
N ILE A 9 -28.85 -25.88 -1.47
CA ILE A 9 -27.60 -26.30 -0.82
C ILE A 9 -26.39 -25.79 -1.60
N ALA A 10 -26.38 -25.92 -2.91
CA ALA A 10 -25.31 -25.44 -3.77
C ALA A 10 -25.14 -23.91 -3.65
N LEU A 11 -26.25 -23.17 -3.66
CA LEU A 11 -26.22 -21.72 -3.47
C LEU A 11 -25.66 -21.33 -2.09
N LEU A 12 -26.09 -22.01 -1.04
CA LEU A 12 -25.63 -21.77 0.32
C LEU A 12 -24.11 -22.03 0.44
N LEU A 13 -23.63 -23.16 -0.10
CA LEU A 13 -22.20 -23.47 -0.11
C LEU A 13 -21.40 -22.41 -0.87
N TRP A 14 -21.93 -21.95 -2.02
CA TRP A 14 -21.28 -20.90 -2.80
C TRP A 14 -21.19 -19.56 -2.04
N VAL A 15 -22.28 -19.14 -1.38
CA VAL A 15 -22.30 -17.93 -0.55
C VAL A 15 -21.33 -18.05 0.61
N VAL A 16 -21.28 -19.19 1.30
CA VAL A 16 -20.32 -19.42 2.40
C VAL A 16 -18.89 -19.37 1.89
N THR A 17 -18.62 -19.99 0.76
CA THR A 17 -17.27 -19.95 0.14
C THR A 17 -16.84 -18.52 -0.16
N ILE A 18 -17.70 -17.72 -0.79
CA ILE A 18 -17.40 -16.31 -1.08
C ILE A 18 -17.18 -15.53 0.21
N ALA A 19 -18.03 -15.72 1.22
CA ALA A 19 -17.89 -15.03 2.51
C ALA A 19 -16.54 -15.34 3.19
N VAL A 20 -16.11 -16.61 3.16
CA VAL A 20 -14.81 -17.04 3.71
C VAL A 20 -13.65 -16.39 2.93
N PHE A 21 -13.69 -16.43 1.59
CA PHE A 21 -12.64 -15.78 0.78
C PHE A 21 -12.61 -14.27 0.99
N ALA A 22 -13.77 -13.61 1.03
CA ALA A 22 -13.87 -12.17 1.29
C ALA A 22 -13.29 -11.83 2.68
N TRP A 23 -13.58 -12.62 3.69
CA TRP A 23 -13.03 -12.45 5.03
C TRP A 23 -11.49 -12.50 5.04
N PHE A 24 -10.89 -13.52 4.44
CA PHE A 24 -9.43 -13.63 4.35
C PHE A 24 -8.80 -12.51 3.53
N PHE A 25 -9.45 -12.11 2.42
CA PHE A 25 -8.98 -11.03 1.57
C PHE A 25 -9.00 -9.65 2.27
N ILE A 26 -10.04 -9.40 3.09
CA ILE A 26 -10.18 -8.15 3.84
C ILE A 26 -9.21 -8.10 5.02
N ARG A 27 -9.16 -9.18 5.80
CA ARG A 27 -8.39 -9.24 7.02
C ARG A 27 -6.90 -9.44 6.78
N GLY A 28 -6.52 -10.17 5.74
CA GLY A 28 -5.15 -10.60 5.52
C GLY A 28 -4.64 -11.54 6.61
N ASN A 29 -3.33 -11.73 6.69
CA ASN A 29 -2.66 -12.52 7.71
C ASN A 29 -2.19 -11.61 8.85
N THR A 30 -3.02 -11.44 9.88
CA THR A 30 -2.80 -10.47 10.95
C THR A 30 -2.92 -11.07 12.33
N THR A 31 -2.21 -10.45 13.29
CA THR A 31 -2.30 -10.73 14.72
C THR A 31 -2.26 -9.41 15.52
N ALA A 32 -2.54 -9.47 16.82
CA ALA A 32 -2.36 -8.31 17.68
C ALA A 32 -0.86 -8.01 17.85
N GLY A 33 -0.49 -6.76 17.68
CA GLY A 33 0.86 -6.28 18.00
C GLY A 33 1.05 -6.02 19.47
N THR A 34 2.30 -5.86 19.89
CA THR A 34 2.67 -5.64 21.30
C THR A 34 2.45 -4.21 21.79
N ASP A 35 2.27 -3.27 20.88
CA ASP A 35 2.14 -1.83 21.12
C ASP A 35 0.76 -1.26 20.73
N GLY A 36 -0.22 -2.13 20.58
CA GLY A 36 -1.61 -1.76 20.23
C GLY A 36 -1.87 -1.67 18.73
N ARG A 37 -0.83 -1.75 17.87
CA ARG A 37 -1.00 -1.81 16.41
C ARG A 37 -1.35 -3.24 15.96
N THR A 38 -1.95 -3.36 14.79
CA THR A 38 -2.14 -4.66 14.14
C THR A 38 -0.84 -5.10 13.46
N ALA A 39 -0.37 -6.30 13.77
CA ALA A 39 0.80 -6.88 13.13
C ALA A 39 0.39 -7.69 11.90
N VAL A 40 0.95 -7.36 10.74
CA VAL A 40 0.86 -8.15 9.51
C VAL A 40 1.97 -9.20 9.57
N VAL A 41 1.57 -10.48 9.57
CA VAL A 41 2.49 -11.61 9.70
C VAL A 41 2.94 -12.08 8.31
N LEU A 42 4.23 -11.96 8.05
CA LEU A 42 4.86 -12.28 6.76
C LEU A 42 6.01 -13.26 6.95
N GLN A 43 6.39 -13.96 5.89
CA GLN A 43 7.66 -14.67 5.88
C GLN A 43 8.84 -13.66 5.89
N PRO A 44 10.02 -14.02 6.41
CA PRO A 44 11.16 -13.10 6.48
C PRO A 44 11.45 -12.38 5.16
N ALA A 45 11.52 -13.11 4.05
CA ALA A 45 11.80 -12.53 2.74
C ALA A 45 10.68 -11.57 2.26
N GLU A 46 9.41 -11.89 2.55
CA GLU A 46 8.27 -11.02 2.21
C GLU A 46 8.30 -9.72 3.02
N ARG A 47 8.61 -9.84 4.32
CA ARG A 47 8.78 -8.68 5.20
C ARG A 47 9.93 -7.78 4.72
N ASP A 48 11.07 -8.37 4.36
CA ASP A 48 12.22 -7.62 3.88
C ASP A 48 11.94 -6.92 2.56
N LEU A 49 11.14 -7.53 1.67
CA LEU A 49 10.67 -6.91 0.44
C LEU A 49 9.83 -5.65 0.75
N VAL A 50 8.81 -5.77 1.61
CA VAL A 50 7.96 -4.63 2.00
C VAL A 50 8.77 -3.52 2.68
N LEU A 51 9.74 -3.86 3.55
CA LEU A 51 10.62 -2.88 4.17
C LEU A 51 11.56 -2.21 3.16
N THR A 52 11.98 -2.91 2.12
CA THR A 52 12.78 -2.34 1.04
C THR A 52 11.96 -1.31 0.26
N GLU A 53 10.72 -1.62 -0.03
CA GLU A 53 9.78 -0.70 -0.68
C GLU A 53 9.54 0.55 0.17
N MET A 54 9.30 0.40 1.47
CA MET A 54 9.15 1.53 2.41
C MET A 54 10.40 2.43 2.44
N ARG A 55 11.61 1.84 2.40
CA ARG A 55 12.86 2.62 2.30
C ARG A 55 12.96 3.37 0.97
N GLY A 56 12.50 2.77 -0.13
CA GLY A 56 12.39 3.42 -1.43
C GLY A 56 11.46 4.64 -1.40
N LEU A 57 10.26 4.48 -0.84
CA LEU A 57 9.31 5.58 -0.64
C LEU A 57 9.88 6.72 0.21
N LEU A 58 10.60 6.39 1.30
CA LEU A 58 11.28 7.39 2.14
C LEU A 58 12.36 8.13 1.37
N SER A 59 13.20 7.42 0.60
CA SER A 59 14.24 8.01 -0.25
C SER A 59 13.64 8.94 -1.31
N SER A 60 12.55 8.54 -1.94
CA SER A 60 11.82 9.36 -2.91
C SER A 60 11.23 10.61 -2.27
N THR A 61 10.65 10.49 -1.08
CA THR A 61 10.14 11.64 -0.32
C THR A 61 11.28 12.63 -0.01
N GLN A 62 12.43 12.15 0.43
CA GLN A 62 13.61 12.97 0.67
C GLN A 62 14.08 13.66 -0.63
N GLY A 63 14.13 12.92 -1.75
CA GLY A 63 14.51 13.48 -3.04
C GLY A 63 13.56 14.59 -3.53
N ILE A 64 12.25 14.46 -3.31
CA ILE A 64 11.27 15.51 -3.61
C ILE A 64 11.53 16.76 -2.76
N LEU A 65 11.74 16.59 -1.45
CA LEU A 65 12.00 17.72 -0.54
C LEU A 65 13.29 18.43 -0.88
N GLU A 66 14.33 17.69 -1.25
CA GLU A 66 15.62 18.25 -1.65
C GLU A 66 15.52 18.99 -3.00
N GLY A 67 14.84 18.40 -3.99
CA GLY A 67 14.56 19.07 -5.27
C GLY A 67 13.76 20.37 -5.06
N ALA A 68 12.75 20.33 -4.21
CA ALA A 68 11.94 21.50 -3.87
C ALA A 68 12.79 22.62 -3.22
N ASN A 69 13.70 22.25 -2.30
CA ASN A 69 14.56 23.22 -1.63
C ASN A 69 15.61 23.86 -2.56
N GLN A 70 16.03 23.13 -3.58
CA GLN A 70 17.00 23.59 -4.59
C GLN A 70 16.34 24.24 -5.82
N GLY A 71 15.01 24.19 -5.95
CA GLY A 71 14.29 24.60 -7.15
C GLY A 71 14.54 23.66 -8.35
N ASP A 72 15.03 22.44 -8.08
CA ASP A 72 15.34 21.43 -9.09
C ASP A 72 14.10 20.58 -9.39
N VAL A 73 13.31 21.01 -10.37
CA VAL A 73 12.09 20.32 -10.81
C VAL A 73 12.41 18.95 -11.41
N ALA A 74 13.52 18.80 -12.10
CA ALA A 74 13.91 17.52 -12.68
C ALA A 74 14.16 16.47 -11.60
N ARG A 75 14.78 16.85 -10.50
CA ARG A 75 14.97 16.00 -9.32
C ARG A 75 13.64 15.61 -8.67
N ILE A 76 12.68 16.54 -8.54
CA ILE A 76 11.34 16.23 -8.04
C ILE A 76 10.68 15.16 -8.89
N ILE A 77 10.69 15.32 -10.22
CA ILE A 77 10.10 14.37 -11.17
C ILE A 77 10.76 12.99 -11.03
N LEU A 78 12.09 12.95 -11.06
CA LEU A 78 12.84 11.69 -10.96
C LEU A 78 12.55 10.95 -9.66
N ALA A 79 12.60 11.66 -8.52
CA ALA A 79 12.34 11.09 -7.21
C ALA A 79 10.89 10.57 -7.10
N SER A 80 9.91 11.32 -7.58
CA SER A 80 8.51 10.91 -7.55
C SER A 80 8.26 9.68 -8.44
N ARG A 81 8.78 9.66 -9.66
CA ARG A 81 8.65 8.51 -10.58
C ARG A 81 9.28 7.24 -10.03
N ALA A 82 10.40 7.34 -9.30
CA ALA A 82 11.06 6.19 -8.70
C ALA A 82 10.19 5.45 -7.67
N ALA A 83 9.18 6.11 -7.10
CA ALA A 83 8.24 5.54 -6.13
C ALA A 83 6.79 5.51 -6.64
N GLY A 84 6.56 5.71 -7.95
CA GLY A 84 5.24 5.62 -8.57
C GLY A 84 4.71 4.19 -8.68
N MET A 85 3.54 4.03 -9.28
CA MET A 85 2.86 2.73 -9.45
C MET A 85 3.71 1.67 -10.15
N ALA A 86 4.65 2.09 -11.02
CA ALA A 86 5.54 1.17 -11.71
C ALA A 86 6.48 0.41 -10.75
N SER A 87 6.89 1.02 -9.63
CA SER A 87 7.74 0.36 -8.63
C SER A 87 7.01 -0.76 -7.86
N ALA A 88 5.68 -0.67 -7.76
CA ALA A 88 4.83 -1.65 -7.08
C ALA A 88 4.20 -2.69 -8.02
N ALA A 89 4.50 -2.64 -9.34
CA ALA A 89 3.83 -3.47 -10.35
C ALA A 89 4.17 -4.98 -10.21
N ASP A 90 5.37 -5.32 -9.75
CA ASP A 90 5.88 -6.70 -9.70
C ASP A 90 5.63 -7.39 -8.35
N VAL A 91 4.75 -6.86 -7.52
CA VAL A 91 4.45 -7.47 -6.21
C VAL A 91 3.74 -8.81 -6.40
N ASN A 92 4.32 -9.86 -5.81
CA ASN A 92 3.79 -11.22 -5.89
C ASN A 92 2.32 -11.29 -5.39
N PRO A 93 1.37 -11.83 -6.17
CA PRO A 93 -0.03 -11.98 -5.76
C PRO A 93 -0.21 -12.74 -4.43
N ALA A 94 0.65 -13.71 -4.13
CA ALA A 94 0.61 -14.45 -2.87
C ALA A 94 0.94 -13.55 -1.66
N LEU A 95 1.87 -12.59 -1.81
CA LEU A 95 2.13 -11.56 -0.80
C LEU A 95 0.92 -10.64 -0.66
N MET A 96 0.36 -10.17 -1.78
CA MET A 96 -0.82 -9.29 -1.77
C MET A 96 -2.04 -9.94 -1.07
N ALA A 97 -2.19 -11.26 -1.17
CA ALA A 97 -3.27 -11.97 -0.46
C ALA A 97 -3.10 -11.99 1.07
N LYS A 98 -1.87 -11.87 1.58
CA LYS A 98 -1.56 -11.82 3.02
C LYS A 98 -1.75 -10.43 3.63
N LEU A 99 -1.68 -9.38 2.80
CA LEU A 99 -1.84 -8.01 3.27
C LEU A 99 -3.32 -7.69 3.48
N PRO A 100 -3.71 -7.06 4.62
CA PRO A 100 -5.06 -6.56 4.81
C PRO A 100 -5.47 -5.59 3.70
N LEU A 101 -6.76 -5.57 3.36
CA LEU A 101 -7.28 -4.70 2.29
C LEU A 101 -6.94 -3.23 2.55
N GLU A 102 -7.11 -2.77 3.77
CA GLU A 102 -6.82 -1.38 4.16
C GLU A 102 -5.32 -1.07 4.04
N PHE A 103 -4.45 -1.97 4.52
CA PHE A 103 -3.00 -1.83 4.41
C PHE A 103 -2.54 -1.69 2.96
N LYS A 104 -2.95 -2.63 2.09
CA LYS A 104 -2.56 -2.59 0.67
C LYS A 104 -3.17 -1.42 -0.09
N SER A 105 -4.42 -1.04 0.21
CA SER A 105 -5.08 0.12 -0.41
C SER A 105 -4.36 1.42 -0.06
N LEU A 106 -3.94 1.56 1.21
CA LEU A 106 -3.20 2.72 1.67
C LEU A 106 -1.81 2.79 1.02
N GLY A 107 -1.07 1.66 0.98
CA GLY A 107 0.22 1.58 0.29
C GLY A 107 0.13 1.94 -1.19
N MET A 108 -0.78 1.31 -1.94
CA MET A 108 -0.98 1.60 -3.35
C MET A 108 -1.38 3.05 -3.60
N SER A 109 -2.15 3.66 -2.68
CA SER A 109 -2.53 5.07 -2.80
C SER A 109 -1.35 6.03 -2.65
N VAL A 110 -0.27 5.64 -1.94
CA VAL A 110 0.97 6.43 -1.87
C VAL A 110 1.71 6.39 -3.21
N HIS A 111 1.83 5.22 -3.84
CA HIS A 111 2.44 5.10 -5.17
C HIS A 111 1.69 5.92 -6.22
N HIS A 112 0.36 5.92 -6.17
CA HIS A 112 -0.46 6.79 -7.02
C HIS A 112 -0.20 8.28 -6.75
N ASP A 113 -0.12 8.71 -5.48
CA ASP A 113 0.21 10.11 -5.15
C ASP A 113 1.59 10.51 -5.67
N MET A 114 2.58 9.61 -5.64
CA MET A 114 3.92 9.87 -6.19
C MET A 114 3.86 10.12 -7.72
N ASP A 115 3.08 9.34 -8.46
CA ASP A 115 2.86 9.60 -9.89
C ASP A 115 2.15 10.94 -10.14
N GLU A 116 1.15 11.31 -9.33
CA GLU A 116 0.47 12.60 -9.45
C GLU A 116 1.40 13.77 -9.10
N ILE A 117 2.32 13.62 -8.14
CA ILE A 117 3.36 14.61 -7.84
C ILE A 117 4.30 14.78 -9.04
N ALA A 118 4.76 13.67 -9.64
CA ALA A 118 5.60 13.73 -10.83
C ALA A 118 4.90 14.47 -11.98
N LYS A 119 3.66 14.10 -12.28
CA LYS A 119 2.83 14.72 -13.32
C LYS A 119 2.58 16.21 -13.07
N ALA A 120 2.31 16.59 -11.82
CA ALA A 120 2.14 17.98 -11.45
C ALA A 120 3.43 18.79 -11.68
N ALA A 121 4.59 18.24 -11.30
CA ALA A 121 5.88 18.87 -11.52
C ALA A 121 6.21 18.99 -13.03
N GLU A 122 5.94 17.97 -13.84
CA GLU A 122 6.05 17.99 -15.30
C GLU A 122 5.14 19.06 -15.92
N GLY A 123 3.95 19.28 -15.35
CA GLY A 123 3.00 20.29 -15.77
C GLY A 123 3.34 21.72 -15.32
N GLY A 124 4.46 21.93 -14.62
CA GLY A 124 4.90 23.25 -14.17
C GLY A 124 4.17 23.75 -12.92
N THR A 125 3.56 22.86 -12.13
CA THR A 125 2.93 23.23 -10.86
C THR A 125 3.97 23.88 -9.92
N PRO A 126 3.64 25.01 -9.26
CA PRO A 126 4.57 25.68 -8.36
C PRO A 126 5.02 24.80 -7.19
N VAL A 127 6.29 24.91 -6.80
CA VAL A 127 6.91 24.11 -5.71
C VAL A 127 6.09 24.11 -4.42
N PRO A 128 5.48 25.24 -3.95
CA PRO A 128 4.64 25.19 -2.74
C PRO A 128 3.43 24.24 -2.87
N GLU A 129 2.83 24.12 -4.04
CA GLU A 129 1.73 23.17 -4.27
C GLU A 129 2.23 21.73 -4.33
N ILE A 130 3.40 21.49 -4.94
CA ILE A 130 4.07 20.18 -4.90
C ILE A 130 4.34 19.75 -3.46
N LEU A 131 4.82 20.65 -2.61
CA LEU A 131 5.05 20.38 -1.18
C LEU A 131 3.75 20.05 -0.43
N LYS A 132 2.62 20.69 -0.77
CA LYS A 132 1.31 20.34 -0.19
C LYS A 132 0.89 18.92 -0.61
N MET A 133 1.07 18.55 -1.88
CA MET A 133 0.80 17.19 -2.36
C MET A 133 1.68 16.17 -1.63
N THR A 134 2.97 16.46 -1.49
CA THR A 134 3.93 15.60 -0.75
C THR A 134 3.53 15.46 0.71
N SER A 135 3.16 16.55 1.39
CA SER A 135 2.66 16.52 2.77
C SER A 135 1.41 15.64 2.92
N LYS A 136 0.48 15.73 1.95
CA LYS A 136 -0.71 14.87 1.94
C LYS A 136 -0.36 13.40 1.76
N ALA A 137 0.59 13.05 0.90
CA ALA A 137 1.08 11.69 0.75
C ALA A 137 1.73 11.17 2.06
N ILE A 138 2.55 11.98 2.74
CA ILE A 138 3.17 11.64 4.03
C ILE A 138 2.12 11.35 5.12
N THR A 139 0.96 12.03 5.10
CA THR A 139 -0.13 11.75 6.05
C THR A 139 -0.58 10.28 5.97
N LYS A 140 -0.55 9.66 4.79
CA LYS A 140 -0.85 8.24 4.61
C LYS A 140 0.22 7.34 5.24
N CYS A 141 1.49 7.74 5.17
CA CYS A 141 2.58 7.03 5.85
C CYS A 141 2.36 7.05 7.37
N VAL A 142 2.02 8.22 7.94
CA VAL A 142 1.72 8.36 9.36
C VAL A 142 0.53 7.49 9.76
N ALA A 143 -0.57 7.54 8.99
CA ALA A 143 -1.77 6.73 9.25
C ALA A 143 -1.45 5.23 9.23
N CYS A 144 -0.70 4.76 8.21
CA CYS A 144 -0.28 3.37 8.11
C CYS A 144 0.57 2.95 9.31
N HIS A 145 1.62 3.71 9.61
CA HIS A 145 2.56 3.39 10.70
C HIS A 145 1.95 3.52 12.10
N SER A 146 0.84 4.27 12.25
CA SER A 146 0.08 4.33 13.50
C SER A 146 -0.80 3.09 13.73
N ALA A 147 -1.28 2.45 12.66
CA ALA A 147 -2.22 1.34 12.73
C ALA A 147 -1.55 -0.04 12.59
N TRP A 148 -0.46 -0.11 11.83
CA TRP A 148 0.13 -1.36 11.38
C TRP A 148 1.61 -1.49 11.73
N GLN A 149 2.03 -2.73 11.96
CA GLN A 149 3.44 -3.14 12.01
C GLN A 149 3.65 -4.45 11.26
N LEU A 150 4.89 -4.76 10.89
CA LEU A 150 5.25 -6.03 10.26
C LEU A 150 5.85 -6.99 11.28
N SER A 151 5.46 -8.27 11.21
CA SER A 151 5.99 -9.34 12.04
C SER A 151 6.38 -10.54 11.17
N THR A 152 7.32 -11.36 11.63
CA THR A 152 7.68 -12.64 10.98
C THR A 152 6.96 -13.84 11.60
N GLY A 153 6.08 -13.62 12.55
CA GLY A 153 5.52 -14.73 13.33
C GLY A 153 6.58 -15.31 14.30
N SER A 154 6.17 -15.70 15.46
CA SER A 154 6.98 -16.50 16.41
C SER A 154 6.87 -17.98 16.07
#